data_9e596263e56494b46da7830f136a88ff
#
_entry.id   9e596263e56494b46da7830f136a88ff
#
_cell.length_a   1.000
_cell.length_b   1.000
_cell.length_c   1.000
_cell.angle_alpha   90.00
_cell.angle_beta   90.00
_cell.angle_gamma   90.00
#
_symmetry.space_group_name_H-M   'P 1'
#
loop_
_entity.id
_entity.type
_entity.pdbx_description
1 polymer ?
#
loop_
_entity_poly.entity_id
_entity_poly.type
_entity_poly.pdbx_seq_one_letter_code
_entity_poly.pdbx_strand_id
1 'polypeptide(L)'
;MEKESQTIFDKNVIEFVTVAAEFCAFLERAERMKRSDFVDTSLKILPLLYLKASMLPKCETIGEEVLETYVTEEIYEILRINLAELMGDKDDYLDVFVQDMVYSDQPIKKSISEDLADIYQAVSYTHLTLPTICS
;
A
#
# COMPACT_ATOMS: atom_id res chain seq x y z
N MET A 1 18.54 -18.46 18.56
CA MET A 1 19.49 -18.48 17.44
C MET A 1 18.82 -18.82 16.11
N GLU A 2 18.25 -19.97 16.02
CA GLU A 2 17.52 -20.35 14.80
C GLU A 2 16.33 -19.47 14.51
N LYS A 3 15.69 -18.92 15.54
CA LYS A 3 14.55 -18.02 15.37
C LYS A 3 14.91 -16.72 14.68
N GLU A 4 16.09 -16.18 14.94
CA GLU A 4 16.54 -14.95 14.32
C GLU A 4 16.84 -15.14 12.85
N SER A 5 17.53 -16.23 12.50
CA SER A 5 17.79 -16.59 11.12
C SER A 5 16.49 -16.86 10.39
N GLN A 6 15.50 -17.48 11.06
CA GLN A 6 14.21 -17.77 10.47
C GLN A 6 13.41 -16.52 10.17
N THR A 7 13.62 -15.42 10.92
CA THR A 7 12.89 -14.18 10.67
C THR A 7 13.21 -13.61 9.28
N ILE A 8 14.50 -13.62 8.90
CA ILE A 8 14.92 -13.13 7.58
C ILE A 8 14.39 -14.03 6.47
N PHE A 9 14.46 -15.34 6.67
CA PHE A 9 14.08 -16.33 5.67
C PHE A 9 12.71 -16.91 5.92
N ASP A 10 11.94 -16.29 6.83
CA ASP A 10 10.59 -16.73 7.13
C ASP A 10 9.74 -16.69 5.86
N LYS A 11 8.98 -17.75 5.65
CA LYS A 11 8.10 -17.88 4.50
C LYS A 11 7.14 -16.70 4.42
N ASN A 12 6.61 -16.23 5.54
CA ASN A 12 5.65 -15.15 5.57
C ASN A 12 6.27 -13.82 5.15
N VAL A 13 7.51 -13.56 5.54
CA VAL A 13 8.24 -12.36 5.12
C VAL A 13 8.47 -12.39 3.61
N ILE A 14 8.93 -13.53 3.09
CA ILE A 14 9.22 -13.68 1.66
C ILE A 14 7.94 -13.52 0.84
N GLU A 15 6.84 -14.12 1.29
CA GLU A 15 5.56 -14.02 0.60
C GLU A 15 5.02 -12.60 0.62
N PHE A 16 5.13 -11.91 1.76
CA PHE A 16 4.70 -10.52 1.83
C PHE A 16 5.52 -9.63 0.89
N VAL A 17 6.85 -9.78 0.92
CA VAL A 17 7.73 -8.97 0.07
C VAL A 17 7.40 -9.19 -1.41
N THR A 18 7.11 -10.43 -1.79
CA THR A 18 6.74 -10.77 -3.16
C THR A 18 5.44 -10.09 -3.58
N VAL A 19 4.41 -10.16 -2.74
CA VAL A 19 3.12 -9.53 -3.01
C VAL A 19 3.26 -8.02 -3.02
N ALA A 20 4.05 -7.46 -2.10
CA ALA A 20 4.29 -6.03 -2.01
C ALA A 20 4.95 -5.50 -3.28
N ALA A 21 5.95 -6.22 -3.79
CA ALA A 21 6.62 -5.84 -5.03
C ALA A 21 5.65 -5.90 -6.22
N GLU A 22 4.80 -6.91 -6.28
CA GLU A 22 3.78 -7.02 -7.32
C GLU A 22 2.76 -5.88 -7.24
N PHE A 23 2.37 -5.50 -6.03
CA PHE A 23 1.44 -4.39 -5.83
C PHE A 23 2.05 -3.08 -6.34
N CYS A 24 3.30 -2.81 -6.00
CA CYS A 24 3.99 -1.60 -6.44
C CYS A 24 4.10 -1.56 -7.97
N ALA A 25 4.49 -2.69 -8.58
CA ALA A 25 4.60 -2.78 -10.04
C ALA A 25 3.23 -2.60 -10.71
N PHE A 26 2.19 -3.14 -10.10
CA PHE A 26 0.83 -2.99 -10.59
C PHE A 26 0.41 -1.52 -10.64
N LEU A 27 0.63 -0.77 -9.55
CA LEU A 27 0.29 0.64 -9.52
C LEU A 27 1.13 1.46 -10.50
N GLU A 28 2.40 1.11 -10.66
CA GLU A 28 3.29 1.83 -11.58
C GLU A 28 2.88 1.70 -13.03
N ARG A 29 2.26 0.59 -13.41
CA ARG A 29 1.80 0.38 -14.79
C ARG A 29 0.32 0.69 -14.99
N ALA A 30 -0.35 1.19 -13.94
CA ALA A 30 -1.80 1.40 -13.97
C ALA A 30 -2.25 2.38 -15.06
N GLU A 31 -1.42 3.37 -15.38
CA GLU A 31 -1.77 4.36 -16.40
C GLU A 31 -2.03 3.75 -17.78
N ARG A 32 -1.52 2.53 -18.02
CA ARG A 32 -1.68 1.81 -19.29
C ARG A 32 -2.85 0.83 -19.26
N MET A 33 -3.55 0.75 -18.14
CA MET A 33 -4.63 -0.22 -17.95
C MET A 33 -5.99 0.41 -18.20
N LYS A 34 -6.95 -0.44 -18.55
CA LYS A 34 -8.35 -0.04 -18.57
C LYS A 34 -8.85 -0.02 -17.13
N ARG A 35 -9.79 0.88 -16.83
CA ARG A 35 -10.34 0.99 -15.47
C ARG A 35 -10.90 -0.34 -14.99
N SER A 36 -11.65 -1.05 -15.82
CA SER A 36 -12.26 -2.33 -15.44
C SER A 36 -11.21 -3.36 -15.03
N ASP A 37 -10.11 -3.44 -15.78
CA ASP A 37 -9.03 -4.37 -15.49
C ASP A 37 -8.30 -3.96 -14.21
N PHE A 38 -8.11 -2.67 -14.02
CA PHE A 38 -7.47 -2.13 -12.84
C PHE A 38 -8.29 -2.45 -11.59
N VAL A 39 -9.59 -2.20 -11.63
CA VAL A 39 -10.48 -2.48 -10.50
C VAL A 39 -10.52 -3.97 -10.19
N ASP A 40 -10.61 -4.79 -11.22
CA ASP A 40 -10.65 -6.25 -11.05
C ASP A 40 -9.38 -6.76 -10.38
N THR A 41 -8.22 -6.30 -10.82
CA THR A 41 -6.94 -6.67 -10.24
C THR A 41 -6.81 -6.15 -8.81
N SER A 42 -7.26 -4.92 -8.56
CA SER A 42 -7.22 -4.33 -7.21
C SER A 42 -8.02 -5.16 -6.21
N LEU A 43 -9.18 -5.65 -6.62
CA LEU A 43 -10.04 -6.48 -5.76
C LEU A 43 -9.40 -7.82 -5.39
N LYS A 44 -8.40 -8.23 -6.15
CA LYS A 44 -7.67 -9.48 -5.89
C LYS A 44 -6.39 -9.21 -5.09
N ILE A 45 -5.64 -8.19 -5.46
CA ILE A 45 -4.32 -7.96 -4.86
C ILE A 45 -4.40 -7.30 -3.48
N LEU A 46 -5.39 -6.44 -3.24
CA LEU A 46 -5.52 -5.77 -1.96
C LEU A 46 -5.84 -6.73 -0.81
N PRO A 47 -6.81 -7.64 -0.95
CA PRO A 47 -7.04 -8.64 0.10
C PRO A 47 -5.84 -9.55 0.32
N LEU A 48 -5.14 -9.92 -0.75
CA LEU A 48 -3.94 -10.75 -0.65
C LEU A 48 -2.83 -10.01 0.10
N LEU A 49 -2.62 -8.74 -0.21
CA LEU A 49 -1.62 -7.91 0.47
C LEU A 49 -1.95 -7.80 1.96
N TYR A 50 -3.22 -7.56 2.28
CA TYR A 50 -3.69 -7.48 3.66
C TYR A 50 -3.43 -8.79 4.40
N LEU A 51 -3.79 -9.91 3.78
CA LEU A 51 -3.59 -11.23 4.40
C LEU A 51 -2.12 -11.47 4.69
N LYS A 52 -1.26 -11.23 3.71
CA LYS A 52 0.18 -11.46 3.89
C LYS A 52 0.77 -10.51 4.93
N ALA A 53 0.31 -9.27 4.97
CA ALA A 53 0.76 -8.31 6.00
C ALA A 53 0.36 -8.78 7.40
N SER A 54 -0.83 -9.34 7.55
CA SER A 54 -1.32 -9.80 8.86
C SER A 54 -0.54 -11.00 9.41
N MET A 55 0.20 -11.69 8.55
CA MET A 55 0.98 -12.87 8.92
C MET A 55 2.44 -12.54 9.20
N LEU A 56 2.83 -11.28 9.12
CA LEU A 56 4.21 -10.87 9.35
C LEU A 56 4.61 -11.01 10.82
N PRO A 57 5.87 -11.41 11.09
CA PRO A 57 6.38 -11.42 12.45
C PRO A 57 6.55 -9.98 12.95
N LYS A 58 6.67 -9.82 14.27
CA LYS A 58 6.94 -8.51 14.85
C LYS A 58 8.35 -8.06 14.46
N CYS A 59 8.44 -6.86 13.91
CA CYS A 59 9.70 -6.24 13.55
C CYS A 59 9.76 -4.84 14.15
N GLU A 60 10.97 -4.31 14.32
CA GLU A 60 11.13 -2.95 14.78
C GLU A 60 10.61 -1.97 13.73
N THR A 61 9.97 -0.93 14.20
CA THR A 61 9.48 0.13 13.31
C THR A 61 10.56 1.17 13.09
N ILE A 62 10.56 1.73 11.88
CA ILE A 62 11.45 2.82 11.52
C ILE A 62 10.60 4.08 11.34
N GLY A 63 11.14 5.24 11.70
CA GLY A 63 10.42 6.49 11.63
C GLY A 63 9.98 6.89 10.24
N GLU A 64 8.96 7.71 10.17
CA GLU A 64 8.37 8.18 8.92
C GLU A 64 9.35 8.89 8.01
N GLU A 65 10.36 9.53 8.58
CA GLU A 65 11.40 10.23 7.82
C GLU A 65 12.13 9.31 6.86
N VAL A 66 12.31 8.05 7.26
CA VAL A 66 12.99 7.05 6.44
C VAL A 66 12.09 6.61 5.29
N LEU A 67 10.77 6.57 5.51
CA LEU A 67 9.82 6.23 4.48
C LEU A 67 9.87 7.21 3.30
N GLU A 68 10.03 8.48 3.60
CA GLU A 68 10.07 9.53 2.60
C GLU A 68 11.29 9.44 1.68
N THR A 69 12.36 8.77 2.11
CA THR A 69 13.54 8.62 1.25
C THR A 69 13.31 7.68 0.07
N TYR A 70 12.32 6.79 0.16
CA TYR A 70 12.05 5.80 -0.89
C TYR A 70 10.99 6.26 -1.87
N VAL A 71 9.99 7.00 -1.39
CA VAL A 71 8.96 7.56 -2.25
C VAL A 71 8.91 9.05 -1.99
N THR A 72 9.47 9.83 -2.92
CA THR A 72 9.47 11.28 -2.81
C THR A 72 8.06 11.82 -3.02
N GLU A 73 7.83 13.05 -2.55
CA GLU A 73 6.56 13.73 -2.76
C GLU A 73 6.21 13.80 -4.25
N GLU A 74 7.22 14.01 -5.09
CA GLU A 74 7.05 14.09 -6.54
C GLU A 74 6.55 12.77 -7.12
N ILE A 75 7.17 11.65 -6.74
CA ILE A 75 6.76 10.32 -7.19
C ILE A 75 5.35 10.01 -6.69
N TYR A 76 5.07 10.33 -5.44
CA TYR A 76 3.74 10.14 -4.84
C TYR A 76 2.67 10.88 -5.65
N GLU A 77 2.91 12.15 -5.95
CA GLU A 77 1.93 12.97 -6.67
C GLU A 77 1.72 12.48 -8.09
N ILE A 78 2.77 12.09 -8.79
CA ILE A 78 2.64 11.56 -10.15
C ILE A 78 1.78 10.29 -10.13
N LEU A 79 2.05 9.38 -9.19
CA LEU A 79 1.29 8.15 -9.07
C LEU A 79 -0.18 8.46 -8.74
N ARG A 80 -0.40 9.33 -7.76
CA ARG A 80 -1.75 9.70 -7.35
C ARG A 80 -2.55 10.29 -8.50
N ILE A 81 -1.93 11.19 -9.27
CA ILE A 81 -2.59 11.83 -10.41
C ILE A 81 -2.94 10.79 -11.48
N ASN A 82 -2.02 9.89 -11.78
CA ASN A 82 -2.29 8.83 -12.76
C ASN A 82 -3.45 7.94 -12.33
N LEU A 83 -3.50 7.60 -11.05
CA LEU A 83 -4.60 6.79 -10.53
C LEU A 83 -5.93 7.57 -10.54
N ALA A 84 -5.89 8.85 -10.20
CA ALA A 84 -7.08 9.69 -10.22
C ALA A 84 -7.65 9.80 -11.64
N GLU A 85 -6.78 9.95 -12.63
CA GLU A 85 -7.20 10.01 -14.03
C GLU A 85 -7.81 8.68 -14.48
N LEU A 86 -7.22 7.58 -14.08
CA LEU A 86 -7.72 6.25 -14.42
C LEU A 86 -9.11 6.01 -13.81
N MET A 87 -9.30 6.39 -12.55
CA MET A 87 -10.57 6.19 -11.85
C MET A 87 -11.63 7.22 -12.28
N GLY A 88 -11.20 8.42 -12.68
CA GLY A 88 -12.11 9.45 -13.15
C GLY A 88 -13.19 9.79 -12.14
N ASP A 89 -14.44 9.73 -12.57
CA ASP A 89 -15.58 10.06 -11.72
C ASP A 89 -15.87 9.00 -10.64
N LYS A 90 -15.16 7.88 -10.68
CA LYS A 90 -15.30 6.82 -9.66
C LYS A 90 -14.26 6.89 -8.57
N ASP A 91 -13.43 7.93 -8.57
CA ASP A 91 -12.33 8.05 -7.61
C ASP A 91 -12.80 8.45 -6.21
N ASP A 92 -13.86 9.23 -6.12
CA ASP A 92 -14.33 9.73 -4.83
C ASP A 92 -15.31 8.76 -4.17
N TYR A 93 -15.20 8.63 -2.85
CA TYR A 93 -16.16 7.87 -2.07
C TYR A 93 -16.36 8.55 -0.72
N LEU A 94 -17.40 8.14 0.01
CA LEU A 94 -17.72 8.69 1.32
C LEU A 94 -17.35 7.67 2.40
N ASP A 95 -16.52 8.11 3.33
CA ASP A 95 -16.11 7.29 4.47
C ASP A 95 -17.03 7.62 5.66
N VAL A 96 -17.82 6.63 6.09
CA VAL A 96 -18.81 6.80 7.13
C VAL A 96 -18.39 6.18 8.46
N PHE A 97 -17.19 5.62 8.52
CA PHE A 97 -16.72 4.89 9.70
C PHE A 97 -15.56 5.56 10.42
N VAL A 98 -15.28 6.81 10.11
CA VAL A 98 -14.17 7.53 10.75
C VAL A 98 -14.63 8.22 12.02
N GLN A 99 -13.72 8.39 12.96
CA GLN A 99 -13.99 9.07 14.24
C GLN A 99 -14.44 10.52 14.02
N ASP A 100 -13.99 11.14 12.96
CA ASP A 100 -14.32 12.53 12.65
C ASP A 100 -15.83 12.74 12.47
N MET A 101 -16.58 11.69 12.20
CA MET A 101 -18.03 11.78 12.12
C MET A 101 -18.71 12.03 13.46
N VAL A 102 -17.97 11.89 14.54
CA VAL A 102 -18.44 12.29 15.86
C VAL A 102 -18.65 13.81 15.92
N TYR A 103 -17.86 14.54 15.13
CA TYR A 103 -17.89 15.99 15.09
C TYR A 103 -18.59 16.57 13.86
N SER A 104 -19.05 15.69 12.96
CA SER A 104 -19.70 16.12 11.73
C SER A 104 -20.83 15.16 11.37
N ASP A 105 -21.96 15.72 10.96
CA ASP A 105 -23.09 14.93 10.51
C ASP A 105 -22.92 14.46 9.06
N GLN A 106 -21.86 14.92 8.40
CA GLN A 106 -21.62 14.59 7.00
C GLN A 106 -20.51 13.55 6.87
N PRO A 107 -20.67 12.56 5.97
CA PRO A 107 -19.59 11.63 5.66
C PRO A 107 -18.36 12.37 5.13
N ILE A 108 -17.19 11.84 5.45
CA ILE A 108 -15.92 12.40 4.99
C ILE A 108 -15.64 11.94 3.57
N LYS A 109 -15.38 12.88 2.67
CA LYS A 109 -15.04 12.55 1.28
C LYS A 109 -13.60 12.09 1.20
N LYS A 110 -13.39 10.93 0.59
CA LYS A 110 -12.08 10.32 0.38
C LYS A 110 -11.89 10.02 -1.09
N SER A 111 -10.65 9.77 -1.51
CA SER A 111 -10.37 9.35 -2.87
C SER A 111 -9.60 8.04 -2.89
N ILE A 112 -9.95 7.18 -3.84
CA ILE A 112 -9.29 5.88 -4.02
C ILE A 112 -7.83 6.08 -4.43
N SER A 113 -7.58 7.06 -5.31
CA SER A 113 -6.23 7.37 -5.78
C SER A 113 -5.29 7.73 -4.64
N GLU A 114 -5.76 8.54 -3.71
CA GLU A 114 -4.96 8.95 -2.56
C GLU A 114 -4.71 7.78 -1.62
N ASP A 115 -5.75 6.97 -1.36
CA ASP A 115 -5.61 5.79 -0.50
C ASP A 115 -4.59 4.81 -1.07
N LEU A 116 -4.66 4.55 -2.37
CA LEU A 116 -3.72 3.64 -3.02
C LEU A 116 -2.30 4.20 -3.03
N ALA A 117 -2.14 5.50 -3.24
CA ALA A 117 -0.84 6.14 -3.20
C ALA A 117 -0.23 6.06 -1.79
N ASP A 118 -1.05 6.19 -0.75
CA ASP A 118 -0.61 6.05 0.63
C ASP A 118 -0.10 4.63 0.91
N ILE A 119 -0.85 3.63 0.43
CA ILE A 119 -0.43 2.24 0.58
C ILE A 119 0.87 1.99 -0.19
N TYR A 120 0.96 2.53 -1.39
CA TYR A 120 2.17 2.41 -2.22
C TYR A 120 3.39 2.94 -1.48
N GLN A 121 3.27 4.12 -0.88
CA GLN A 121 4.37 4.73 -0.14
C GLN A 121 4.83 3.84 1.02
N ALA A 122 3.89 3.34 1.82
CA ALA A 122 4.21 2.48 2.95
C ALA A 122 4.80 1.14 2.51
N VAL A 123 4.22 0.53 1.47
CA VAL A 123 4.61 -0.80 1.02
C VAL A 123 5.93 -0.77 0.26
N SER A 124 6.20 0.30 -0.49
CA SER A 124 7.48 0.46 -1.20
C SER A 124 8.66 0.41 -0.24
N TYR A 125 8.52 1.10 0.88
CA TYR A 125 9.55 1.04 1.92
C TYR A 125 9.67 -0.38 2.48
N THR A 126 8.55 -0.99 2.83
CA THR A 126 8.52 -2.28 3.51
C THR A 126 9.15 -3.38 2.67
N HIS A 127 8.81 -3.49 1.39
CA HIS A 127 9.33 -4.59 0.56
C HIS A 127 10.81 -4.45 0.27
N LEU A 128 11.35 -3.23 0.34
CA LEU A 128 12.78 -2.99 0.12
C LEU A 128 13.61 -3.24 1.38
N THR A 129 13.06 -3.00 2.56
CA THR A 129 13.85 -3.00 3.80
C THR A 129 13.44 -4.05 4.83
N LEU A 130 12.25 -4.65 4.71
CA LEU A 130 11.76 -5.58 5.72
C LEU A 130 12.73 -6.73 6.02
N PRO A 131 13.33 -7.40 5.03
CA PRO A 131 14.28 -8.48 5.34
C PRO A 131 15.46 -8.03 6.19
N THR A 132 15.91 -6.79 6.01
CA THR A 132 17.00 -6.21 6.80
C THR A 132 16.54 -5.84 8.20
N ILE A 133 15.36 -5.22 8.30
CA ILE A 133 14.79 -4.77 9.57
C ILE A 133 14.51 -5.95 10.49
N CYS A 134 14.00 -7.02 9.94
CA CYS A 134 13.61 -8.20 10.71
C CYS A 134 14.80 -9.14 11.01
N SER A 135 15.97 -8.82 10.52
CA SER A 135 17.16 -9.60 10.83
C SER A 135 17.76 -9.19 12.16
#